data_e701c3338861aa2d8d12feb85d8ee99a
#
_entry.id   e701c3338861aa2d8d12feb85d8ee99a
#
_cell.length_a   1.000
_cell.length_b   1.000
_cell.length_c   1.000
_cell.angle_alpha   90.00
_cell.angle_beta   90.00
_cell.angle_gamma   90.00
#
_symmetry.space_group_name_H-M   'P 1'
#
loop_
_entity.id
_entity.type
_entity.pdbx_description
1 polymer ?
#
loop_
_entity_poly.entity_id
_entity_poly.type
_entity_poly.pdbx_seq_one_letter_code
_entity_poly.pdbx_strand_id
1 'polypeptide(L)'
;MMNLEGPIKAAPMASKQRERDAATTMSDFRSPAPPPADAPPCGVLLVNLGTPEAPTAAALKPYLAQFLSDPRVVELPRWRWWPILHGIILNTRPAKSAALYQAVWGEDGSPLLAISRRQSQALAQALGRQTGATIPVVLGMRYGAPSIAQGLQALDAMGCERILIVPMFPQYSAATTGSAFDAVMAELTTWRRMPELRWIRDYHDDPHHVATLAAHIQARWANADKPDHLLLSFHGMPQRYADAGDPYPEQCQSTARLLAQTLGLETGRWSLAYQSRFGKEPWLTPYTDEALSTLAQQGVKRVDVVCPGFAADCLETLEEVAVGYHEHFKAAGGEMLRYIDALNDTPEHIEALTRLSLNHLGGWIKIP
;
A
#
# COMPACT_ATOMS: atom_id res chain seq x y z
N MET A 1 10.60 71.54 -24.90
CA MET A 1 10.60 71.01 -26.27
C MET A 1 11.89 70.23 -26.46
N MET A 2 11.85 68.95 -26.47
CA MET A 2 12.67 68.08 -27.29
C MET A 2 12.25 66.61 -27.01
N ASN A 3 11.51 66.07 -27.98
CA ASN A 3 11.19 64.63 -28.09
C ASN A 3 12.47 63.85 -28.37
N LEU A 4 12.66 62.73 -27.66
CA LEU A 4 13.52 61.65 -28.13
C LEU A 4 12.80 60.32 -27.80
N GLU A 5 11.91 59.90 -28.65
CA GLU A 5 11.49 58.52 -28.79
C GLU A 5 12.45 57.81 -29.75
N GLY A 6 13.19 56.84 -29.24
CA GLY A 6 13.95 55.84 -30.03
C GLY A 6 13.41 54.45 -29.80
N PRO A 7 13.13 53.66 -30.86
CA PRO A 7 12.52 52.32 -30.66
C PRO A 7 13.55 51.32 -30.14
N ILE A 8 13.20 50.67 -29.00
CA ILE A 8 13.94 49.54 -28.47
C ILE A 8 13.74 48.36 -29.41
N LYS A 9 14.76 47.97 -30.15
CA LYS A 9 14.77 46.73 -30.93
C LYS A 9 14.77 45.53 -29.98
N ALA A 10 13.65 44.80 -29.93
CA ALA A 10 13.56 43.52 -29.27
C ALA A 10 14.43 42.49 -30.01
N ALA A 11 15.24 41.76 -29.25
CA ALA A 11 16.16 40.76 -29.76
C ALA A 11 15.41 39.49 -30.27
N PRO A 12 15.88 38.84 -31.35
CA PRO A 12 15.20 37.70 -32.00
C PRO A 12 15.52 36.34 -31.36
N MET A 13 15.67 36.26 -30.06
CA MET A 13 15.95 34.97 -29.37
C MET A 13 14.70 34.19 -28.89
N ALA A 14 13.54 34.81 -28.87
CA ALA A 14 12.31 34.17 -28.33
C ALA A 14 11.60 33.25 -29.36
N SER A 15 11.86 33.39 -30.66
CA SER A 15 11.20 32.59 -31.70
C SER A 15 11.79 31.17 -31.83
N LYS A 16 13.13 31.05 -31.78
CA LYS A 16 13.78 29.73 -31.91
C LYS A 16 13.58 28.79 -30.70
N GLN A 17 13.38 29.36 -29.54
CA GLN A 17 13.05 28.56 -28.32
C GLN A 17 11.59 28.06 -28.38
N ARG A 18 10.66 28.91 -28.81
CA ARG A 18 9.23 28.52 -29.00
C ARG A 18 9.04 27.51 -30.13
N GLU A 19 9.84 27.58 -31.19
CA GLU A 19 9.83 26.57 -32.28
C GLU A 19 10.45 25.24 -31.86
N ARG A 20 11.45 25.23 -30.97
CA ARG A 20 11.98 23.99 -30.38
C ARG A 20 11.00 23.38 -29.40
N ASP A 21 10.33 24.17 -28.56
CA ASP A 21 9.32 23.71 -27.62
C ASP A 21 8.03 23.23 -28.33
N ALA A 22 7.72 23.79 -29.51
CA ALA A 22 6.58 23.35 -30.34
C ALA A 22 6.89 22.09 -31.19
N ALA A 23 8.16 21.80 -31.48
CA ALA A 23 8.57 20.64 -32.28
C ALA A 23 8.68 19.35 -31.44
N THR A 24 8.70 19.45 -30.09
CA THR A 24 8.83 18.30 -29.19
C THR A 24 7.46 17.67 -28.78
N THR A 25 6.33 18.17 -29.28
CA THR A 25 5.04 17.94 -28.60
C THR A 25 4.04 16.99 -29.29
N MET A 26 4.34 16.32 -30.39
CA MET A 26 3.31 15.51 -31.05
C MET A 26 3.63 14.02 -31.29
N SER A 27 4.77 13.50 -30.86
CA SER A 27 5.12 12.09 -31.07
C SER A 27 5.27 11.26 -29.79
N ASP A 28 5.15 11.86 -28.60
CA ASP A 28 5.52 11.20 -27.33
C ASP A 28 4.37 10.47 -26.63
N PHE A 29 3.13 10.58 -27.13
CA PHE A 29 2.03 9.83 -26.53
C PHE A 29 2.01 8.39 -27.04
N ARG A 30 1.99 7.44 -26.11
CA ARG A 30 1.78 6.03 -26.41
C ARG A 30 0.44 5.85 -27.12
N SER A 31 0.48 5.28 -28.31
CA SER A 31 -0.71 4.94 -29.12
C SER A 31 -0.96 3.44 -28.97
N PRO A 32 -1.92 3.02 -28.14
CA PRO A 32 -2.26 1.61 -28.00
C PRO A 32 -2.86 1.07 -29.30
N ALA A 33 -2.73 -0.22 -29.53
CA ALA A 33 -3.50 -0.92 -30.57
C ALA A 33 -5.01 -0.76 -30.31
N PRO A 34 -5.85 -0.83 -31.37
CA PRO A 34 -7.29 -0.91 -31.16
C PRO A 34 -7.63 -2.15 -30.30
N PRO A 35 -8.63 -2.06 -29.41
CA PRO A 35 -9.01 -3.19 -28.59
C PRO A 35 -9.45 -4.37 -29.47
N PRO A 36 -9.14 -5.61 -29.08
CA PRO A 36 -9.64 -6.79 -29.78
C PRO A 36 -11.18 -6.87 -29.72
N ALA A 37 -11.79 -7.56 -30.65
CA ALA A 37 -13.26 -7.66 -30.74
C ALA A 37 -13.91 -8.34 -29.52
N ASP A 38 -13.15 -9.17 -28.82
CA ASP A 38 -13.51 -9.89 -27.58
C ASP A 38 -12.89 -9.27 -26.33
N ALA A 39 -12.55 -7.99 -26.39
CA ALA A 39 -11.95 -7.28 -25.25
C ALA A 39 -12.83 -7.39 -23.99
N PRO A 40 -12.23 -7.56 -22.81
CA PRO A 40 -12.96 -7.57 -21.54
C PRO A 40 -13.71 -6.23 -21.32
N PRO A 41 -14.90 -6.27 -20.69
CA PRO A 41 -15.70 -5.06 -20.46
C PRO A 41 -14.99 -4.06 -19.55
N CYS A 42 -14.11 -4.55 -18.68
CA CYS A 42 -13.26 -3.76 -17.78
C CYS A 42 -12.11 -4.63 -17.26
N GLY A 43 -11.15 -4.00 -16.61
CA GLY A 43 -10.08 -4.67 -15.88
C GLY A 43 -9.93 -4.11 -14.47
N VAL A 44 -9.21 -4.83 -13.62
CA VAL A 44 -8.87 -4.42 -12.25
C VAL A 44 -7.36 -4.34 -12.12
N LEU A 45 -6.85 -3.21 -11.64
CA LEU A 45 -5.47 -3.09 -11.18
C LEU A 45 -5.45 -3.23 -9.66
N LEU A 46 -4.95 -4.36 -9.18
CA LEU A 46 -4.70 -4.58 -7.76
C LEU A 46 -3.37 -3.94 -7.40
N VAL A 47 -3.35 -2.99 -6.46
CA VAL A 47 -2.15 -2.21 -6.14
C VAL A 47 -1.66 -2.53 -4.74
N ASN A 48 -0.37 -2.91 -4.62
CA ASN A 48 0.27 -3.07 -3.32
C ASN A 48 1.59 -2.28 -3.25
N LEU A 49 2.19 -2.19 -2.05
CA LEU A 49 3.36 -1.35 -1.79
C LEU A 49 4.57 -1.76 -2.63
N GLY A 50 4.88 -3.04 -2.62
CA GLY A 50 6.02 -3.58 -3.34
C GLY A 50 7.12 -4.10 -2.43
N THR A 51 8.13 -4.68 -3.07
CA THR A 51 9.20 -5.42 -2.39
C THR A 51 10.44 -5.43 -3.29
N PRO A 52 11.65 -5.65 -2.74
CA PRO A 52 12.84 -5.83 -3.56
C PRO A 52 12.75 -7.11 -4.41
N GLU A 53 13.51 -7.18 -5.48
CA GLU A 53 13.55 -8.33 -6.39
C GLU A 53 14.22 -9.57 -5.75
N ALA A 54 15.16 -9.34 -4.84
CA ALA A 54 15.87 -10.40 -4.12
C ALA A 54 16.28 -9.91 -2.71
N PRO A 55 16.50 -10.81 -1.73
CA PRO A 55 16.91 -10.46 -0.38
C PRO A 55 18.43 -10.18 -0.31
N THR A 56 18.92 -9.32 -1.20
CA THR A 56 20.34 -8.94 -1.30
C THR A 56 20.52 -7.43 -1.24
N ALA A 57 21.64 -6.97 -0.71
CA ALA A 57 21.93 -5.53 -0.64
C ALA A 57 21.88 -4.85 -2.03
N ALA A 58 22.26 -5.56 -3.08
CA ALA A 58 22.23 -5.06 -4.47
C ALA A 58 20.78 -4.80 -4.94
N ALA A 59 19.86 -5.72 -4.66
CA ALA A 59 18.44 -5.59 -5.03
C ALA A 59 17.70 -4.61 -4.10
N LEU A 60 18.10 -4.53 -2.84
CA LEU A 60 17.50 -3.59 -1.88
C LEU A 60 17.82 -2.13 -2.21
N LYS A 61 19.01 -1.85 -2.73
CA LYS A 61 19.43 -0.48 -3.00
C LYS A 61 18.51 0.26 -3.99
N PRO A 62 18.19 -0.25 -5.18
CA PRO A 62 17.25 0.41 -6.09
C PRO A 62 15.83 0.47 -5.54
N TYR A 63 15.35 -0.56 -4.84
CA TYR A 63 14.05 -0.57 -4.18
C TYR A 63 13.94 0.56 -3.13
N LEU A 64 14.90 0.65 -2.22
CA LEU A 64 14.94 1.70 -1.19
C LEU A 64 15.12 3.09 -1.83
N ALA A 65 15.89 3.20 -2.91
CA ALA A 65 16.03 4.46 -3.63
C ALA A 65 14.68 4.92 -4.20
N GLN A 66 13.92 4.04 -4.82
CA GLN A 66 12.59 4.34 -5.35
C GLN A 66 11.62 4.73 -4.23
N PHE A 67 11.54 3.92 -3.16
CA PHE A 67 10.65 4.12 -2.03
C PHE A 67 10.93 5.43 -1.28
N LEU A 68 12.18 5.67 -0.92
CA LEU A 68 12.56 6.83 -0.12
C LEU A 68 12.75 8.12 -0.94
N SER A 69 12.68 8.04 -2.26
CA SER A 69 12.63 9.21 -3.15
C SER A 69 11.21 9.75 -3.34
N ASP A 70 10.19 9.00 -2.93
CA ASP A 70 8.81 9.43 -3.05
C ASP A 70 8.52 10.60 -2.09
N PRO A 71 8.07 11.76 -2.61
CA PRO A 71 7.77 12.91 -1.76
C PRO A 71 6.59 12.69 -0.81
N ARG A 72 5.70 11.71 -1.09
CA ARG A 72 4.61 11.35 -0.18
C ARG A 72 5.06 10.44 0.96
N VAL A 73 6.21 9.78 0.80
CA VAL A 73 6.80 8.94 1.86
C VAL A 73 7.73 9.76 2.74
N VAL A 74 8.55 10.62 2.10
CA VAL A 74 9.48 11.50 2.79
C VAL A 74 9.23 12.94 2.37
N GLU A 75 8.41 13.65 3.13
CA GLU A 75 8.03 15.04 2.89
C GLU A 75 9.13 16.01 3.36
N LEU A 76 10.30 15.87 2.79
CA LEU A 76 11.42 16.79 3.01
C LEU A 76 11.84 17.45 1.70
N PRO A 77 12.28 18.72 1.73
CA PRO A 77 12.84 19.37 0.56
C PRO A 77 13.96 18.54 -0.06
N ARG A 78 13.89 18.29 -1.37
CA ARG A 78 14.84 17.39 -2.07
C ARG A 78 16.30 17.75 -1.82
N TRP A 79 16.66 19.04 -1.77
CA TRP A 79 18.02 19.49 -1.54
C TRP A 79 18.58 19.11 -0.15
N ARG A 80 17.70 18.90 0.86
CA ARG A 80 18.08 18.36 2.19
C ARG A 80 18.12 16.85 2.18
N TRP A 81 17.14 16.22 1.53
CA TRP A 81 16.96 14.78 1.59
C TRP A 81 17.94 14.01 0.70
N TRP A 82 18.22 14.50 -0.54
CA TRP A 82 19.09 13.79 -1.47
C TRP A 82 20.49 13.47 -0.95
N PRO A 83 21.22 14.37 -0.27
CA PRO A 83 22.53 14.04 0.31
C PRO A 83 22.43 12.96 1.39
N ILE A 84 21.37 12.95 2.20
CA ILE A 84 21.15 11.95 3.24
C ILE A 84 20.81 10.60 2.59
N LEU A 85 19.88 10.58 1.65
CA LEU A 85 19.45 9.37 0.98
C LEU A 85 20.63 8.70 0.24
N HIS A 86 21.29 9.42 -0.66
CA HIS A 86 22.35 8.85 -1.51
C HIS A 86 23.71 8.73 -0.81
N GLY A 87 24.04 9.63 0.11
CA GLY A 87 25.31 9.62 0.83
C GLY A 87 25.35 8.65 2.01
N ILE A 88 24.23 8.47 2.71
CA ILE A 88 24.19 7.68 3.94
C ILE A 88 23.27 6.48 3.81
N ILE A 89 21.97 6.68 3.57
CA ILE A 89 20.96 5.62 3.70
C ILE A 89 21.18 4.49 2.69
N LEU A 90 21.34 4.81 1.42
CA LEU A 90 21.54 3.82 0.35
C LEU A 90 22.90 3.11 0.41
N ASN A 91 23.80 3.54 1.28
CA ASN A 91 25.09 2.87 1.47
C ASN A 91 25.14 2.03 2.77
N THR A 92 24.23 2.28 3.72
CA THR A 92 24.25 1.60 5.02
C THR A 92 23.06 0.68 5.25
N ARG A 93 21.87 1.07 4.78
CA ARG A 93 20.62 0.37 5.04
C ARG A 93 20.41 -0.90 4.21
N PRO A 94 20.82 -0.99 2.92
CA PRO A 94 20.54 -2.15 2.09
C PRO A 94 21.05 -3.46 2.67
N ALA A 95 22.26 -3.49 3.25
CA ALA A 95 22.80 -4.71 3.84
C ALA A 95 22.01 -5.17 5.09
N LYS A 96 21.63 -4.22 5.95
CA LYS A 96 20.82 -4.51 7.14
C LYS A 96 19.43 -5.01 6.76
N SER A 97 18.76 -4.33 5.83
CA SER A 97 17.44 -4.76 5.36
C SER A 97 17.49 -6.09 4.63
N ALA A 98 18.56 -6.39 3.88
CA ALA A 98 18.72 -7.67 3.21
C ALA A 98 18.71 -8.85 4.19
N ALA A 99 19.36 -8.71 5.34
CA ALA A 99 19.37 -9.76 6.38
C ALA A 99 17.93 -10.03 6.92
N LEU A 100 17.14 -8.99 7.13
CA LEU A 100 15.75 -9.14 7.56
C LEU A 100 14.88 -9.80 6.47
N TYR A 101 15.05 -9.38 5.21
CA TYR A 101 14.36 -10.02 4.09
C TYR A 101 14.75 -11.50 3.92
N GLN A 102 16.02 -11.85 4.15
CA GLN A 102 16.46 -13.26 4.11
C GLN A 102 15.72 -14.14 5.11
N ALA A 103 15.41 -13.61 6.29
CA ALA A 103 14.70 -14.35 7.34
C ALA A 103 13.25 -14.70 6.96
N VAL A 104 12.61 -13.91 6.10
CA VAL A 104 11.20 -14.08 5.70
C VAL A 104 11.03 -14.53 4.25
N TRP A 105 12.13 -14.71 3.50
CA TRP A 105 12.09 -15.02 2.08
C TRP A 105 11.73 -16.50 1.86
N GLY A 106 10.61 -16.74 1.16
CA GLY A 106 10.14 -18.08 0.85
C GLY A 106 10.64 -18.60 -0.50
N GLU A 107 10.22 -19.81 -0.85
CA GLU A 107 10.51 -20.44 -2.15
C GLU A 107 9.95 -19.63 -3.32
N ASP A 108 8.77 -19.00 -3.14
CA ASP A 108 8.12 -18.14 -4.12
C ASP A 108 8.62 -16.68 -4.09
N GLY A 109 9.70 -16.41 -3.35
CA GLY A 109 10.28 -15.08 -3.19
C GLY A 109 9.75 -14.32 -1.98
N SER A 110 9.58 -12.99 -2.13
CA SER A 110 9.01 -12.15 -1.07
C SER A 110 7.57 -12.56 -0.74
N PRO A 111 7.21 -12.75 0.55
CA PRO A 111 5.85 -13.07 0.97
C PRO A 111 4.82 -12.10 0.38
N LEU A 112 5.06 -10.79 0.46
CA LEU A 112 4.18 -9.78 -0.07
C LEU A 112 3.87 -9.98 -1.57
N LEU A 113 4.89 -10.25 -2.37
CA LEU A 113 4.72 -10.45 -3.82
C LEU A 113 4.00 -11.76 -4.13
N ALA A 114 4.40 -12.86 -3.48
CA ALA A 114 3.81 -14.18 -3.68
C ALA A 114 2.32 -14.17 -3.31
N ILE A 115 1.97 -13.62 -2.15
CA ILE A 115 0.59 -13.50 -1.68
C ILE A 115 -0.21 -12.59 -2.61
N SER A 116 0.31 -11.41 -2.97
CA SER A 116 -0.40 -10.49 -3.88
C SER A 116 -0.67 -11.08 -5.26
N ARG A 117 0.22 -11.93 -5.77
CA ARG A 117 -0.02 -12.69 -7.03
C ARG A 117 -1.18 -13.67 -6.87
N ARG A 118 -1.22 -14.43 -5.75
CA ARG A 118 -2.34 -15.35 -5.47
C ARG A 118 -3.65 -14.59 -5.27
N GLN A 119 -3.63 -13.47 -4.54
CA GLN A 119 -4.80 -12.58 -4.40
C GLN A 119 -5.33 -12.11 -5.75
N SER A 120 -4.46 -11.65 -6.64
CA SER A 120 -4.82 -11.20 -7.99
C SER A 120 -5.48 -12.32 -8.80
N GLN A 121 -4.90 -13.51 -8.81
CA GLN A 121 -5.44 -14.68 -9.52
C GLN A 121 -6.79 -15.14 -8.95
N ALA A 122 -6.88 -15.25 -7.62
CA ALA A 122 -8.09 -15.67 -6.94
C ALA A 122 -9.24 -14.67 -7.13
N LEU A 123 -8.96 -13.37 -7.08
CA LEU A 123 -9.94 -12.30 -7.31
C LEU A 123 -10.46 -12.34 -8.76
N ALA A 124 -9.58 -12.52 -9.76
CA ALA A 124 -10.00 -12.68 -11.16
C ALA A 124 -10.97 -13.85 -11.34
N GLN A 125 -10.65 -15.00 -10.75
CA GLN A 125 -11.52 -16.18 -10.78
C GLN A 125 -12.86 -15.94 -10.07
N ALA A 126 -12.86 -15.27 -8.92
CA ALA A 126 -14.06 -14.98 -8.16
C ALA A 126 -14.97 -13.99 -8.89
N LEU A 127 -14.42 -12.92 -9.46
CA LEU A 127 -15.15 -11.98 -10.30
C LEU A 127 -15.76 -12.69 -11.53
N GLY A 128 -14.99 -13.54 -12.20
CA GLY A 128 -15.47 -14.33 -13.34
C GLY A 128 -16.63 -15.24 -12.99
N ARG A 129 -16.56 -15.94 -11.85
CA ARG A 129 -17.66 -16.80 -11.37
C ARG A 129 -18.93 -16.02 -11.07
N GLN A 130 -18.81 -14.84 -10.43
CA GLN A 130 -19.98 -14.06 -10.02
C GLN A 130 -20.62 -13.27 -11.17
N THR A 131 -19.84 -12.87 -12.16
CA THR A 131 -20.37 -12.03 -13.26
C THR A 131 -20.63 -12.79 -14.55
N GLY A 132 -20.08 -13.97 -14.71
CA GLY A 132 -20.08 -14.72 -15.98
C GLY A 132 -19.20 -14.07 -17.07
N ALA A 133 -18.47 -13.00 -16.75
CA ALA A 133 -17.60 -12.28 -17.69
C ALA A 133 -16.13 -12.47 -17.33
N THR A 134 -15.26 -12.46 -18.32
CA THR A 134 -13.81 -12.41 -18.06
C THR A 134 -13.43 -11.00 -17.63
N ILE A 135 -12.99 -10.85 -16.36
CA ILE A 135 -12.51 -9.61 -15.80
C ILE A 135 -11.05 -9.84 -15.38
N PRO A 136 -10.07 -9.36 -16.16
CA PRO A 136 -8.66 -9.51 -15.78
C PRO A 136 -8.35 -8.69 -14.53
N VAL A 137 -7.63 -9.30 -13.60
CA VAL A 137 -7.07 -8.65 -12.44
C VAL A 137 -5.55 -8.70 -12.55
N VAL A 138 -4.91 -7.56 -12.67
CA VAL A 138 -3.47 -7.43 -12.83
C VAL A 138 -2.88 -6.79 -11.58
N LEU A 139 -1.75 -7.31 -11.12
CA LEU A 139 -1.01 -6.78 -10.00
C LEU A 139 -0.09 -5.64 -10.44
N GLY A 140 -0.10 -4.53 -9.71
CA GLY A 140 0.85 -3.42 -9.84
C GLY A 140 1.47 -3.07 -8.50
N MET A 141 2.79 -3.13 -8.39
CA MET A 141 3.52 -2.68 -7.21
C MET A 141 3.87 -1.20 -7.32
N ARG A 142 3.67 -0.47 -6.21
CA ARG A 142 4.07 0.94 -6.18
C ARG A 142 5.58 1.10 -6.29
N TYR A 143 6.33 0.20 -5.67
CA TYR A 143 7.80 0.14 -5.74
C TYR A 143 8.25 -1.26 -6.12
N GLY A 144 9.24 -1.35 -7.00
CA GLY A 144 9.72 -2.64 -7.54
C GLY A 144 8.86 -3.17 -8.69
N ALA A 145 8.80 -4.48 -8.84
CA ALA A 145 8.14 -5.15 -9.97
C ALA A 145 7.14 -6.25 -9.51
N PRO A 146 6.06 -6.48 -10.31
CA PRO A 146 5.64 -5.73 -11.49
C PRO A 146 5.17 -4.30 -11.10
N SER A 147 5.58 -3.29 -11.83
CA SER A 147 5.22 -1.92 -11.49
C SER A 147 3.75 -1.60 -11.85
N ILE A 148 3.18 -0.54 -11.23
CA ILE A 148 1.87 0.02 -11.62
C ILE A 148 1.82 0.30 -13.13
N ALA A 149 2.87 0.89 -13.70
CA ALA A 149 2.95 1.15 -15.13
C ALA A 149 2.83 -0.14 -15.96
N GLN A 150 3.58 -1.19 -15.59
CA GLN A 150 3.47 -2.50 -16.26
C GLN A 150 2.07 -3.11 -16.13
N GLY A 151 1.44 -2.97 -14.96
CA GLY A 151 0.07 -3.45 -14.75
C GLY A 151 -0.95 -2.73 -15.64
N LEU A 152 -0.89 -1.39 -15.72
CA LEU A 152 -1.73 -0.59 -16.61
C LEU A 152 -1.50 -0.96 -18.08
N GLN A 153 -0.25 -1.11 -18.49
CA GLN A 153 0.13 -1.51 -19.85
C GLN A 153 -0.39 -2.91 -20.21
N ALA A 154 -0.40 -3.83 -19.26
CA ALA A 154 -0.95 -5.16 -19.48
C ALA A 154 -2.49 -5.12 -19.66
N LEU A 155 -3.20 -4.33 -18.87
CA LEU A 155 -4.64 -4.12 -19.02
C LEU A 155 -5.00 -3.45 -20.36
N ASP A 156 -4.22 -2.45 -20.78
CA ASP A 156 -4.38 -1.82 -22.09
C ASP A 156 -4.15 -2.80 -23.25
N ALA A 157 -3.12 -3.64 -23.17
CA ALA A 157 -2.84 -4.68 -24.16
C ALA A 157 -3.98 -5.74 -24.27
N MET A 158 -4.72 -5.96 -23.18
CA MET A 158 -5.93 -6.79 -23.16
C MET A 158 -7.16 -6.04 -23.71
N GLY A 159 -7.07 -4.75 -24.01
CA GLY A 159 -8.15 -3.92 -24.52
C GLY A 159 -9.10 -3.38 -23.46
N CYS A 160 -8.71 -3.35 -22.19
CA CYS A 160 -9.52 -2.80 -21.11
C CYS A 160 -9.59 -1.27 -21.20
N GLU A 161 -10.72 -0.74 -21.66
CA GLU A 161 -10.99 0.72 -21.71
C GLU A 161 -11.54 1.27 -20.38
N ARG A 162 -11.84 0.41 -19.41
CA ARG A 162 -12.34 0.73 -18.08
C ARG A 162 -11.51 -0.01 -17.06
N ILE A 163 -10.92 0.70 -16.11
CA ILE A 163 -10.01 0.11 -15.13
C ILE A 163 -10.43 0.53 -13.73
N LEU A 164 -10.72 -0.45 -12.87
CA LEU A 164 -10.89 -0.25 -11.44
C LEU A 164 -9.54 -0.39 -10.75
N ILE A 165 -9.12 0.62 -10.00
CA ILE A 165 -7.92 0.59 -9.17
C ILE A 165 -8.33 0.18 -7.76
N VAL A 166 -7.72 -0.90 -7.26
CA VAL A 166 -7.95 -1.45 -5.92
C VAL A 166 -6.65 -1.44 -5.13
N PRO A 167 -6.39 -0.39 -4.34
CA PRO A 167 -5.25 -0.39 -3.41
C PRO A 167 -5.48 -1.39 -2.28
N MET A 168 -4.46 -2.20 -1.99
CA MET A 168 -4.47 -3.18 -0.91
C MET A 168 -4.10 -2.55 0.45
N PHE A 169 -4.59 -1.34 0.67
CA PHE A 169 -4.44 -0.54 1.88
C PHE A 169 -5.83 -0.19 2.39
N PRO A 170 -6.35 -0.90 3.42
CA PRO A 170 -7.70 -0.65 3.93
C PRO A 170 -7.89 0.80 4.40
N GLN A 171 -6.88 1.37 5.08
CA GLN A 171 -6.86 2.76 5.50
C GLN A 171 -6.13 3.61 4.46
N TYR A 172 -6.70 4.77 4.15
CA TYR A 172 -6.02 5.76 3.30
C TYR A 172 -4.84 6.39 4.03
N SER A 173 -3.75 6.54 3.33
CA SER A 173 -2.68 7.50 3.66
C SER A 173 -2.12 8.11 2.37
N ALA A 174 -1.64 9.35 2.47
CA ALA A 174 -0.92 9.99 1.37
C ALA A 174 0.31 9.17 0.94
N ALA A 175 0.99 8.51 1.91
CA ALA A 175 2.17 7.68 1.65
C ALA A 175 1.87 6.33 0.98
N THR A 176 0.61 5.87 0.97
CA THR A 176 0.19 4.61 0.35
C THR A 176 -0.76 4.85 -0.82
N THR A 177 -2.04 5.01 -0.57
CA THR A 177 -3.07 5.23 -1.61
C THR A 177 -2.80 6.48 -2.43
N GLY A 178 -2.37 7.58 -1.79
CA GLY A 178 -2.01 8.81 -2.50
C GLY A 178 -0.79 8.64 -3.41
N SER A 179 0.24 7.95 -2.92
CA SER A 179 1.44 7.62 -3.70
C SER A 179 1.11 6.71 -4.89
N ALA A 180 0.23 5.72 -4.69
CA ALA A 180 -0.24 4.85 -5.77
C ALA A 180 -1.01 5.64 -6.83
N PHE A 181 -1.84 6.60 -6.41
CA PHE A 181 -2.56 7.49 -7.32
C PHE A 181 -1.58 8.30 -8.20
N ASP A 182 -0.55 8.88 -7.60
CA ASP A 182 0.46 9.64 -8.36
C ASP A 182 1.15 8.76 -9.42
N ALA A 183 1.45 7.49 -9.09
CA ALA A 183 2.08 6.57 -10.03
C ALA A 183 1.16 6.18 -11.19
N VAL A 184 -0.14 5.95 -10.92
CA VAL A 184 -1.14 5.70 -11.96
C VAL A 184 -1.26 6.91 -12.88
N MET A 185 -1.40 8.11 -12.31
CA MET A 185 -1.53 9.33 -13.09
C MET A 185 -0.26 9.63 -13.92
N ALA A 186 0.92 9.42 -13.34
CA ALA A 186 2.19 9.63 -14.06
C ALA A 186 2.29 8.74 -15.31
N GLU A 187 1.88 7.48 -15.23
CA GLU A 187 1.83 6.60 -16.40
C GLU A 187 0.79 7.06 -17.41
N LEU A 188 -0.44 7.33 -16.96
CA LEU A 188 -1.55 7.66 -17.86
C LEU A 188 -1.34 9.01 -18.61
N THR A 189 -0.63 9.97 -18.03
CA THR A 189 -0.29 11.23 -18.73
C THR A 189 0.53 11.02 -19.98
N THR A 190 1.16 9.85 -20.16
CA THR A 190 1.90 9.49 -21.38
C THR A 190 1.02 8.83 -22.44
N TRP A 191 -0.25 8.54 -22.14
CA TRP A 191 -1.14 7.82 -23.04
C TRP A 191 -1.98 8.76 -23.88
N ARG A 192 -2.14 8.43 -25.18
CA ARG A 192 -3.04 9.15 -26.09
C ARG A 192 -4.53 8.83 -25.80
N ARG A 193 -4.83 7.56 -25.50
CA ARG A 193 -6.17 7.08 -25.14
C ARG A 193 -6.19 6.72 -23.68
N MET A 194 -6.89 7.51 -22.88
CA MET A 194 -7.04 7.28 -21.45
C MET A 194 -8.22 6.34 -21.19
N PRO A 195 -8.07 5.33 -20.34
CA PRO A 195 -9.18 4.52 -19.88
C PRO A 195 -10.13 5.33 -18.96
N GLU A 196 -11.39 4.91 -18.89
CA GLU A 196 -12.26 5.33 -17.79
C GLU A 196 -11.79 4.70 -16.50
N LEU A 197 -11.56 5.52 -15.45
CA LEU A 197 -11.03 5.06 -14.18
C LEU A 197 -12.07 5.12 -13.07
N ARG A 198 -12.06 4.09 -12.23
CA ARG A 198 -12.63 4.13 -10.89
C ARG A 198 -11.57 3.81 -9.87
N TRP A 199 -11.67 4.43 -8.70
CA TRP A 199 -10.68 4.33 -7.65
C TRP A 199 -11.35 4.02 -6.32
N ILE A 200 -10.92 2.94 -5.65
CA ILE A 200 -11.28 2.69 -4.26
C ILE A 200 -10.29 3.47 -3.40
N ARG A 201 -10.77 4.48 -2.70
CA ARG A 201 -9.92 5.35 -1.88
C ARG A 201 -9.47 4.65 -0.60
N ASP A 202 -10.39 4.00 0.07
CA ASP A 202 -10.21 3.23 1.31
C ASP A 202 -11.41 2.27 1.48
N TYR A 203 -11.26 1.31 2.41
CA TYR A 203 -12.33 0.39 2.81
C TYR A 203 -12.16 -0.02 4.29
N HIS A 204 -11.59 0.89 5.08
CA HIS A 204 -11.25 0.71 6.49
C HIS A 204 -12.45 0.40 7.40
N ASP A 205 -13.64 0.78 7.02
CA ASP A 205 -14.91 0.58 7.72
C ASP A 205 -15.91 -0.26 6.93
N ASP A 206 -15.49 -0.87 5.80
CA ASP A 206 -16.37 -1.76 5.05
C ASP A 206 -16.84 -2.92 5.93
N PRO A 207 -18.17 -3.14 6.07
CA PRO A 207 -18.70 -4.15 7.00
C PRO A 207 -18.25 -5.57 6.67
N HIS A 208 -18.04 -5.92 5.39
CA HIS A 208 -17.59 -7.24 5.00
C HIS A 208 -16.11 -7.43 5.30
N HIS A 209 -15.30 -6.41 5.08
CA HIS A 209 -13.88 -6.43 5.46
C HIS A 209 -13.70 -6.60 6.97
N VAL A 210 -14.41 -5.80 7.77
CA VAL A 210 -14.36 -5.88 9.24
C VAL A 210 -14.87 -7.23 9.74
N ALA A 211 -15.97 -7.75 9.19
CA ALA A 211 -16.50 -9.06 9.55
C ALA A 211 -15.53 -10.20 9.19
N THR A 212 -14.85 -10.10 8.04
CA THR A 212 -13.83 -11.07 7.62
C THR A 212 -12.63 -11.07 8.56
N LEU A 213 -12.12 -9.90 8.96
CA LEU A 213 -11.06 -9.80 9.97
C LEU A 213 -11.49 -10.41 11.31
N ALA A 214 -12.70 -10.10 11.76
CA ALA A 214 -13.22 -10.64 13.02
C ALA A 214 -13.35 -12.17 12.98
N ALA A 215 -13.88 -12.72 11.89
CA ALA A 215 -14.00 -14.18 11.71
C ALA A 215 -12.64 -14.86 11.68
N HIS A 216 -11.64 -14.25 11.01
CA HIS A 216 -10.27 -14.75 10.96
C HIS A 216 -9.64 -14.83 12.36
N ILE A 217 -9.79 -13.78 13.18
CA ILE A 217 -9.32 -13.74 14.57
C ILE A 217 -10.05 -14.80 15.42
N GLN A 218 -11.37 -14.91 15.29
CA GLN A 218 -12.17 -15.89 16.02
C GLN A 218 -11.78 -17.34 15.67
N ALA A 219 -11.48 -17.62 14.42
CA ALA A 219 -11.01 -18.93 13.99
C ALA A 219 -9.66 -19.30 14.64
N ARG A 220 -8.76 -18.34 14.84
CA ARG A 220 -7.52 -18.54 15.60
C ARG A 220 -7.80 -18.81 17.08
N TRP A 221 -8.74 -18.11 17.68
CA TRP A 221 -9.13 -18.32 19.09
C TRP A 221 -9.90 -19.62 19.33
N ALA A 222 -10.61 -20.13 18.34
CA ALA A 222 -11.30 -21.40 18.45
C ALA A 222 -10.35 -22.60 18.62
N ASN A 223 -9.13 -22.48 18.10
CA ASN A 223 -8.11 -23.52 18.09
C ASN A 223 -6.96 -23.29 19.09
N ALA A 224 -7.07 -22.27 19.94
CA ALA A 224 -6.04 -21.92 20.92
C ALA A 224 -6.65 -21.22 22.14
N ASP A 225 -5.89 -21.14 23.22
CA ASP A 225 -6.30 -20.34 24.38
C ASP A 225 -6.51 -18.88 24.00
N LYS A 226 -7.63 -18.31 24.45
CA LYS A 226 -7.89 -16.88 24.25
C LYS A 226 -6.78 -16.04 24.90
N PRO A 227 -6.37 -14.94 24.26
CA PRO A 227 -5.39 -14.04 24.85
C PRO A 227 -6.00 -13.26 26.02
N ASP A 228 -5.12 -12.70 26.84
CA ASP A 228 -5.54 -11.75 27.88
C ASP A 228 -5.84 -10.37 27.24
N HIS A 229 -5.20 -10.06 26.11
CA HIS A 229 -5.35 -8.79 25.42
C HIS A 229 -5.16 -8.94 23.90
N LEU A 230 -5.95 -8.23 23.10
CA LEU A 230 -5.77 -8.08 21.66
C LEU A 230 -5.14 -6.72 21.36
N LEU A 231 -3.96 -6.71 20.77
CA LEU A 231 -3.28 -5.49 20.30
C LEU A 231 -3.46 -5.35 18.78
N LEU A 232 -4.04 -4.23 18.37
CA LEU A 232 -4.23 -3.86 16.96
C LEU A 232 -3.08 -2.95 16.56
N SER A 233 -2.07 -3.50 15.87
CA SER A 233 -0.86 -2.77 15.48
C SER A 233 -0.98 -2.28 14.04
N PHE A 234 -0.87 -0.97 13.84
CA PHE A 234 -0.85 -0.33 12.53
C PHE A 234 0.55 0.21 12.23
N HIS A 235 0.88 0.36 10.96
CA HIS A 235 2.13 1.02 10.62
C HIS A 235 2.09 2.48 11.08
N GLY A 236 3.13 2.92 11.78
CA GLY A 236 3.24 4.30 12.23
C GLY A 236 3.49 5.27 11.08
N MET A 237 3.25 6.55 11.35
CA MET A 237 3.64 7.66 10.47
C MET A 237 4.06 8.87 11.29
N PRO A 238 4.84 9.81 10.73
CA PRO A 238 5.14 11.06 11.41
C PRO A 238 3.87 11.81 11.82
N GLN A 239 3.80 12.27 13.07
CA GLN A 239 2.64 13.01 13.60
C GLN A 239 2.27 14.22 12.71
N ARG A 240 3.25 14.90 12.16
CA ARG A 240 3.04 16.05 11.28
C ARG A 240 2.23 15.75 10.02
N TYR A 241 2.15 14.49 9.55
CA TYR A 241 1.31 14.13 8.40
C TYR A 241 -0.17 14.12 8.81
N ALA A 242 -0.47 13.58 9.98
CA ALA A 242 -1.82 13.67 10.56
C ALA A 242 -2.20 15.14 10.83
N ASP A 243 -1.30 15.91 11.42
CA ASP A 243 -1.52 17.34 11.68
C ASP A 243 -1.75 18.14 10.37
N ALA A 244 -1.21 17.67 9.25
CA ALA A 244 -1.43 18.22 7.93
C ALA A 244 -2.71 17.72 7.23
N GLY A 245 -3.48 16.84 7.89
CA GLY A 245 -4.79 16.38 7.42
C GLY A 245 -4.80 14.98 6.77
N ASP A 246 -3.78 14.15 6.95
CA ASP A 246 -3.85 12.74 6.56
C ASP A 246 -4.85 12.00 7.49
N PRO A 247 -5.93 11.39 6.96
CA PRO A 247 -6.99 10.79 7.76
C PRO A 247 -6.61 9.40 8.32
N TYR A 248 -5.38 8.96 8.11
CA TYR A 248 -4.93 7.61 8.49
C TYR A 248 -5.19 7.26 9.96
N PRO A 249 -4.83 8.12 10.96
CA PRO A 249 -5.04 7.76 12.35
C PRO A 249 -6.51 7.62 12.73
N GLU A 250 -7.40 8.45 12.18
CA GLU A 250 -8.84 8.33 12.40
C GLU A 250 -9.40 7.05 11.78
N GLN A 251 -8.93 6.68 10.60
CA GLN A 251 -9.34 5.45 9.93
C GLN A 251 -8.81 4.20 10.66
N CYS A 252 -7.58 4.22 11.18
CA CYS A 252 -7.05 3.16 12.05
C CYS A 252 -7.91 2.98 13.31
N GLN A 253 -8.25 4.09 13.97
CA GLN A 253 -9.13 4.07 15.15
C GLN A 253 -10.53 3.55 14.81
N SER A 254 -11.08 3.93 13.65
CA SER A 254 -12.38 3.43 13.18
C SER A 254 -12.35 1.92 12.98
N THR A 255 -11.36 1.39 12.24
CA THR A 255 -11.18 -0.05 12.03
C THR A 255 -11.04 -0.78 13.37
N ALA A 256 -10.18 -0.27 14.26
CA ALA A 256 -9.93 -0.90 15.56
C ALA A 256 -11.20 -0.99 16.41
N ARG A 257 -11.98 0.10 16.49
CA ARG A 257 -13.24 0.15 17.23
C ARG A 257 -14.28 -0.81 16.64
N LEU A 258 -14.47 -0.78 15.31
CA LEU A 258 -15.43 -1.66 14.63
C LEU A 258 -15.06 -3.13 14.81
N LEU A 259 -13.78 -3.46 14.72
CA LEU A 259 -13.28 -4.82 14.92
C LEU A 259 -13.50 -5.29 16.36
N ALA A 260 -13.17 -4.47 17.36
CA ALA A 260 -13.41 -4.77 18.76
C ALA A 260 -14.91 -4.96 19.08
N GLN A 261 -15.78 -4.13 18.51
CA GLN A 261 -17.23 -4.27 18.62
C GLN A 261 -17.73 -5.58 18.00
N THR A 262 -17.26 -5.91 16.79
CA THR A 262 -17.65 -7.16 16.11
C THR A 262 -17.18 -8.41 16.85
N LEU A 263 -16.02 -8.32 17.50
CA LEU A 263 -15.47 -9.39 18.35
C LEU A 263 -16.13 -9.46 19.75
N GLY A 264 -16.95 -8.48 20.13
CA GLY A 264 -17.56 -8.39 21.46
C GLY A 264 -16.54 -8.17 22.58
N LEU A 265 -15.46 -7.44 22.31
CA LEU A 265 -14.40 -7.19 23.28
C LEU A 265 -14.77 -6.02 24.22
N GLU A 266 -14.63 -6.25 25.53
CA GLU A 266 -14.82 -5.23 26.54
C GLU A 266 -13.67 -4.21 26.55
N THR A 267 -13.93 -3.02 27.06
CA THR A 267 -12.91 -2.00 27.30
C THR A 267 -11.79 -2.56 28.17
N GLY A 268 -10.55 -2.31 27.77
CA GLY A 268 -9.36 -2.84 28.46
C GLY A 268 -8.90 -4.23 27.97
N ARG A 269 -9.69 -4.93 27.14
CA ARG A 269 -9.30 -6.21 26.53
C ARG A 269 -8.65 -6.06 25.16
N TRP A 270 -8.59 -4.86 24.66
CA TRP A 270 -7.93 -4.51 23.40
C TRP A 270 -7.34 -3.12 23.43
N SER A 271 -6.37 -2.88 22.59
CA SER A 271 -5.80 -1.55 22.37
C SER A 271 -5.27 -1.40 20.95
N LEU A 272 -5.03 -0.16 20.55
CA LEU A 272 -4.39 0.21 19.28
C LEU A 272 -3.01 0.75 19.56
N ALA A 273 -2.04 0.41 18.70
CA ALA A 273 -0.69 0.97 18.73
C ALA A 273 -0.12 1.08 17.30
N TYR A 274 1.01 1.79 17.18
CA TYR A 274 1.69 2.05 15.91
C TYR A 274 3.10 1.49 15.93
N GLN A 275 3.44 0.70 14.90
CA GLN A 275 4.73 0.04 14.71
C GLN A 275 5.66 0.78 13.75
N SER A 276 6.89 0.29 13.60
CA SER A 276 7.84 0.68 12.55
C SER A 276 8.30 2.13 12.62
N ARG A 277 8.38 2.70 13.83
CA ARG A 277 8.88 4.05 14.05
C ARG A 277 10.31 4.22 13.51
N PHE A 278 10.52 5.29 12.76
CA PHE A 278 11.82 5.61 12.19
C PHE A 278 12.25 7.05 12.44
N GLY A 279 13.54 7.25 12.73
CA GLY A 279 14.12 8.60 12.92
C GLY A 279 13.88 9.17 14.31
N LYS A 280 13.98 10.51 14.43
CA LYS A 280 13.90 11.22 15.71
C LYS A 280 12.69 12.12 15.86
N GLU A 281 11.93 12.32 14.78
CA GLU A 281 10.71 13.13 14.84
C GLU A 281 9.60 12.38 15.57
N PRO A 282 8.61 13.08 16.15
CA PRO A 282 7.43 12.44 16.74
C PRO A 282 6.61 11.70 15.70
N TRP A 283 6.22 10.47 16.02
CA TRP A 283 5.31 9.64 15.23
C TRP A 283 4.00 9.44 15.99
N LEU A 284 2.99 8.88 15.32
CA LEU A 284 1.73 8.50 15.94
C LEU A 284 1.96 7.61 17.16
N THR A 285 1.22 7.85 18.22
CA THR A 285 1.31 7.11 19.49
C THR A 285 -0.03 6.45 19.84
N PRO A 286 -0.03 5.42 20.73
CA PRO A 286 1.12 4.82 21.41
C PRO A 286 1.98 3.97 20.47
N TYR A 287 3.28 3.84 20.77
CA TYR A 287 4.16 2.93 20.03
C TYR A 287 3.93 1.48 20.46
N THR A 288 4.03 0.53 19.53
CA THR A 288 3.73 -0.89 19.79
C THR A 288 4.65 -1.50 20.82
N ASP A 289 5.96 -1.21 20.78
CA ASP A 289 6.94 -1.67 21.77
C ASP A 289 6.65 -1.14 23.19
N GLU A 290 6.29 0.14 23.31
CA GLU A 290 5.93 0.76 24.57
C GLU A 290 4.59 0.24 25.12
N ALA A 291 3.60 0.03 24.23
CA ALA A 291 2.31 -0.57 24.59
C ALA A 291 2.48 -1.99 25.13
N LEU A 292 3.29 -2.82 24.48
CA LEU A 292 3.59 -4.18 24.93
C LEU A 292 4.30 -4.20 26.28
N SER A 293 5.29 -3.29 26.48
CA SER A 293 5.97 -3.15 27.78
C SER A 293 4.99 -2.76 28.91
N THR A 294 4.07 -1.84 28.60
CA THR A 294 3.04 -1.40 29.55
C THR A 294 2.08 -2.53 29.90
N LEU A 295 1.61 -3.30 28.91
CA LEU A 295 0.75 -4.46 29.13
C LEU A 295 1.43 -5.51 30.02
N ALA A 296 2.70 -5.82 29.77
CA ALA A 296 3.46 -6.77 30.58
C ALA A 296 3.60 -6.28 32.05
N GLN A 297 3.90 -4.99 32.25
CA GLN A 297 3.97 -4.38 33.60
C GLN A 297 2.62 -4.38 34.33
N GLN A 298 1.52 -4.33 33.62
CA GLN A 298 0.16 -4.45 34.16
C GLN A 298 -0.24 -5.91 34.47
N GLY A 299 0.65 -6.86 34.22
CA GLY A 299 0.43 -8.29 34.52
C GLY A 299 -0.26 -9.05 33.39
N VAL A 300 -0.44 -8.46 32.21
CA VAL A 300 -0.93 -9.17 31.02
C VAL A 300 0.13 -10.19 30.58
N LYS A 301 -0.28 -11.45 30.47
CA LYS A 301 0.61 -12.57 30.19
C LYS A 301 0.59 -13.01 28.72
N ARG A 302 -0.59 -12.96 28.09
CA ARG A 302 -0.80 -13.44 26.73
C ARG A 302 -1.41 -12.33 25.88
N VAL A 303 -0.69 -11.91 24.84
CA VAL A 303 -1.13 -10.90 23.89
C VAL A 303 -1.23 -11.52 22.51
N ASP A 304 -2.36 -11.34 21.84
CA ASP A 304 -2.44 -11.54 20.40
C ASP A 304 -2.26 -10.20 19.70
N VAL A 305 -1.48 -10.19 18.63
CA VAL A 305 -1.28 -9.01 17.79
C VAL A 305 -1.83 -9.29 16.40
N VAL A 306 -2.63 -8.37 15.89
CA VAL A 306 -3.09 -8.35 14.49
C VAL A 306 -2.74 -7.02 13.86
N CYS A 307 -2.46 -7.03 12.55
CA CYS A 307 -2.09 -5.85 11.79
C CYS A 307 -3.17 -5.52 10.75
N PRO A 308 -4.28 -4.82 11.11
CA PRO A 308 -5.44 -4.63 10.22
C PRO A 308 -5.18 -3.69 9.04
N GLY A 309 -4.03 -3.02 9.00
CA GLY A 309 -3.59 -2.20 7.88
C GLY A 309 -2.90 -2.99 6.76
N PHE A 310 -2.65 -4.28 6.97
CA PHE A 310 -1.91 -5.13 6.03
C PHE A 310 -2.85 -6.20 5.45
N ALA A 311 -3.11 -6.11 4.14
CA ALA A 311 -3.92 -7.08 3.42
C ALA A 311 -3.16 -8.37 3.06
N ALA A 312 -1.85 -8.36 3.19
CA ALA A 312 -0.94 -9.48 2.97
C ALA A 312 0.25 -9.39 3.90
N ASP A 313 0.74 -10.54 4.35
CA ASP A 313 1.96 -10.61 5.13
C ASP A 313 3.17 -10.10 4.36
N CYS A 314 4.04 -9.42 5.09
CA CYS A 314 5.22 -8.77 4.57
C CYS A 314 6.36 -8.81 5.60
N LEU A 315 7.45 -8.11 5.31
CA LEU A 315 8.59 -8.02 6.24
C LEU A 315 8.16 -7.51 7.62
N GLU A 316 7.35 -6.46 7.64
CA GLU A 316 6.93 -5.77 8.87
C GLU A 316 6.07 -6.68 9.76
N THR A 317 5.21 -7.51 9.17
CA THR A 317 4.34 -8.41 9.96
C THR A 317 5.08 -9.66 10.43
N LEU A 318 5.93 -10.25 9.59
CA LEU A 318 6.56 -11.54 9.86
C LEU A 318 7.85 -11.41 10.68
N GLU A 319 8.61 -10.34 10.49
CA GLU A 319 9.88 -10.14 11.21
C GLU A 319 9.69 -9.22 12.41
N GLU A 320 9.20 -7.99 12.21
CA GLU A 320 9.10 -7.01 13.29
C GLU A 320 8.04 -7.44 14.32
N VAL A 321 6.84 -7.84 13.86
CA VAL A 321 5.74 -8.16 14.77
C VAL A 321 5.86 -9.59 15.31
N ALA A 322 5.93 -10.59 14.43
CA ALA A 322 5.88 -11.99 14.86
C ALA A 322 7.14 -12.44 15.62
N VAL A 323 8.31 -11.87 15.30
CA VAL A 323 9.58 -12.21 15.95
C VAL A 323 10.00 -11.11 16.92
N GLY A 324 10.22 -9.90 16.43
CA GLY A 324 10.80 -8.82 17.22
C GLY A 324 9.93 -8.43 18.43
N TYR A 325 8.63 -8.25 18.24
CA TYR A 325 7.74 -7.92 19.38
C TYR A 325 7.45 -9.12 20.29
N HIS A 326 7.51 -10.35 19.79
CA HIS A 326 7.48 -11.52 20.67
C HIS A 326 8.63 -11.52 21.67
N GLU A 327 9.87 -11.32 21.19
CA GLU A 327 11.05 -11.23 22.04
C GLU A 327 10.97 -10.05 23.00
N HIS A 328 10.53 -8.89 22.50
CA HIS A 328 10.37 -7.68 23.31
C HIS A 328 9.36 -7.88 24.45
N PHE A 329 8.18 -8.45 24.17
CA PHE A 329 7.15 -8.69 25.18
C PHE A 329 7.61 -9.66 26.26
N LYS A 330 8.32 -10.75 25.88
CA LYS A 330 8.92 -11.67 26.84
C LYS A 330 9.97 -11.00 27.71
N ALA A 331 10.83 -10.18 27.13
CA ALA A 331 11.83 -9.41 27.89
C ALA A 331 11.20 -8.42 28.88
N ALA A 332 10.01 -7.89 28.56
CA ALA A 332 9.24 -6.99 29.44
C ALA A 332 8.47 -7.71 30.56
N GLY A 333 8.47 -9.07 30.60
CA GLY A 333 7.80 -9.88 31.64
C GLY A 333 6.49 -10.53 31.19
N GLY A 334 6.13 -10.43 29.94
CA GLY A 334 5.05 -11.21 29.33
C GLY A 334 5.43 -12.68 29.13
N GLU A 335 4.45 -13.52 28.86
CA GLU A 335 4.69 -14.96 28.67
C GLU A 335 4.62 -15.36 27.20
N MET A 336 3.61 -14.87 26.47
CA MET A 336 3.33 -15.25 25.09
C MET A 336 2.79 -14.06 24.30
N LEU A 337 3.42 -13.76 23.17
CA LEU A 337 2.83 -12.94 22.12
C LEU A 337 2.61 -13.83 20.89
N ARG A 338 1.39 -13.84 20.34
CA ARG A 338 1.07 -14.53 19.09
C ARG A 338 0.72 -13.48 18.04
N TYR A 339 1.36 -13.56 16.91
CA TYR A 339 0.94 -12.83 15.73
C TYR A 339 -0.20 -13.59 15.03
N ILE A 340 -1.31 -12.90 14.75
CA ILE A 340 -2.38 -13.39 13.89
C ILE A 340 -2.07 -12.88 12.49
N ASP A 341 -1.82 -13.79 11.56
CA ASP A 341 -1.47 -13.50 10.17
C ASP A 341 -2.49 -12.59 9.49
N ALA A 342 -2.04 -11.82 8.51
CA ALA A 342 -2.91 -11.02 7.66
C ALA A 342 -3.93 -11.92 6.95
N LEU A 343 -4.98 -11.33 6.39
CA LEU A 343 -6.01 -12.10 5.67
C LEU A 343 -5.44 -12.84 4.44
N ASN A 344 -4.32 -12.37 3.90
CA ASN A 344 -3.62 -13.01 2.78
C ASN A 344 -4.56 -13.34 1.61
N ASP A 345 -4.39 -14.49 1.00
CA ASP A 345 -5.23 -15.02 -0.09
C ASP A 345 -6.30 -16.01 0.39
N THR A 346 -6.77 -15.87 1.65
CA THR A 346 -7.84 -16.70 2.18
C THR A 346 -9.14 -16.54 1.37
N PRO A 347 -9.94 -17.61 1.23
CA PRO A 347 -11.19 -17.53 0.47
C PRO A 347 -12.13 -16.42 0.95
N GLU A 348 -12.18 -16.19 2.26
CA GLU A 348 -13.02 -15.17 2.89
C GLU A 348 -12.55 -13.75 2.53
N HIS A 349 -11.22 -13.53 2.48
CA HIS A 349 -10.67 -12.25 2.04
C HIS A 349 -10.95 -12.01 0.56
N ILE A 350 -10.77 -13.02 -0.28
CA ILE A 350 -11.07 -12.91 -1.71
C ILE A 350 -12.55 -12.62 -1.94
N GLU A 351 -13.46 -13.22 -1.16
CA GLU A 351 -14.89 -12.90 -1.22
C GLU A 351 -15.18 -11.44 -0.82
N ALA A 352 -14.55 -10.94 0.25
CA ALA A 352 -14.68 -9.54 0.66
C ALA A 352 -14.17 -8.58 -0.42
N LEU A 353 -13.00 -8.84 -1.00
CA LEU A 353 -12.45 -8.06 -2.12
C LEU A 353 -13.32 -8.14 -3.36
N THR A 354 -13.95 -9.28 -3.62
CA THR A 354 -14.87 -9.47 -4.74
C THR A 354 -16.10 -8.59 -4.58
N ARG A 355 -16.73 -8.60 -3.40
CA ARG A 355 -17.89 -7.73 -3.10
C ARG A 355 -17.53 -6.26 -3.20
N LEU A 356 -16.41 -5.87 -2.59
CA LEU A 356 -15.89 -4.50 -2.68
C LEU A 356 -15.71 -4.09 -4.15
N SER A 357 -15.08 -4.94 -4.97
CA SER A 357 -14.86 -4.67 -6.39
C SER A 357 -16.18 -4.56 -7.16
N LEU A 358 -17.13 -5.47 -6.94
CA LEU A 358 -18.43 -5.48 -7.63
C LEU A 358 -19.24 -4.22 -7.33
N ASN A 359 -19.20 -3.69 -6.10
CA ASN A 359 -19.85 -2.42 -5.75
C ASN A 359 -19.35 -1.27 -6.63
N HIS A 360 -18.07 -1.30 -7.03
CA HIS A 360 -17.46 -0.28 -7.88
C HIS A 360 -17.53 -0.60 -9.38
N LEU A 361 -17.82 -1.83 -9.78
CA LEU A 361 -17.98 -2.24 -11.17
C LEU A 361 -19.42 -2.07 -11.70
N GLY A 362 -20.38 -1.75 -10.83
CA GLY A 362 -21.76 -1.50 -11.22
C GLY A 362 -21.89 -0.47 -12.35
N GLY A 363 -22.71 -0.76 -13.36
CA GLY A 363 -22.86 0.05 -14.55
C GLY A 363 -21.77 -0.14 -15.62
N TRP A 364 -20.64 -0.76 -15.31
CA TRP A 364 -19.65 -1.21 -16.29
C TRP A 364 -19.94 -2.64 -16.75
N ILE A 365 -20.44 -3.43 -15.83
CA ILE A 365 -20.84 -4.83 -16.07
C ILE A 365 -22.27 -5.05 -15.56
N LYS A 366 -22.93 -6.07 -16.06
CA LYS A 366 -24.17 -6.57 -15.45
C LYS A 366 -23.79 -7.39 -14.23
N ILE A 367 -24.27 -6.97 -13.07
CA ILE A 367 -24.17 -7.73 -11.83
C ILE A 367 -25.45 -8.56 -11.73
N PRO A 368 -25.38 -9.89 -11.55
CA PRO A 368 -26.55 -10.76 -11.45
C PRO A 368 -27.50 -10.39 -10.33
#